data_fcd8d376eb3cd0d1dac44dc61bc6ecd0
#
_entry.id   fcd8d376eb3cd0d1dac44dc61bc6ecd0
#
_cell.length_a   1.000
_cell.length_b   1.000
_cell.length_c   1.000
_cell.angle_alpha   90.00
_cell.angle_beta   90.00
_cell.angle_gamma   90.00
#
_symmetry.space_group_name_H-M   'P 1'
#
loop_
_entity.id
_entity.type
_entity.pdbx_description
1 polymer ?
#
loop_
_entity_poly.entity_id
_entity_poly.type
_entity_poly.pdbx_seq_one_letter_code
_entity_poly.pdbx_strand_id
1 'polypeptide(L)'
;MPAYYLFRVDDLCPTQDRVLWNRLKELFLSLDVKPILSVIPDCRDPHLHLDAPQQDFWEELHRLVSEGWSIGQHGFQHLYLNKNAGLLGITPRSEFAGLSFEAQKDKLLAGKKILEGHGIFTDLFVAPAHSFDRNTLKALTNCGFKRLSDGLALYPFWKENLLWIPQLLWGPVEMPCGLHTICLHPQFMSEECFQKVERFCRQQRNRIFDLEMACSWWMEQRGWKRMLYGALRPPFSPLWRLNRWARR
;
A
#
# COMPACT_ATOMS: atom_id res chain seq x y z
N MET A 1 13.30 12.63 15.63
CA MET A 1 12.50 11.47 16.08
C MET A 1 13.04 10.25 15.36
N PRO A 2 13.01 9.05 15.96
CA PRO A 2 13.42 7.84 15.28
C PRO A 2 12.52 7.57 14.06
N ALA A 3 12.98 6.70 13.15
CA ALA A 3 12.15 6.20 12.07
C ALA A 3 11.19 5.13 12.60
N TYR A 4 9.97 5.12 12.07
CA TYR A 4 8.97 4.08 12.23
C TYR A 4 8.61 3.48 10.88
N TYR A 5 8.10 2.26 10.87
CA TYR A 5 7.87 1.50 9.65
C TYR A 5 6.48 0.87 9.64
N LEU A 6 5.90 0.83 8.44
CA LEU A 6 4.75 -0.01 8.12
C LEU A 6 5.17 -0.99 7.02
N PHE A 7 4.61 -2.18 7.05
CA PHE A 7 4.67 -3.07 5.89
C PHE A 7 3.36 -2.97 5.10
N ARG A 8 3.49 -3.05 3.79
CA ARG A 8 2.37 -3.18 2.86
C ARG A 8 2.68 -4.28 1.86
N VAL A 9 1.74 -5.19 1.70
CA VAL A 9 1.84 -6.28 0.72
C VAL A 9 0.89 -5.97 -0.42
N ASP A 10 1.44 -5.72 -1.59
CA ASP A 10 0.68 -5.34 -2.78
C ASP A 10 0.35 -6.54 -3.67
N ASP A 11 -0.56 -6.31 -4.63
CA ASP A 11 -1.00 -7.24 -5.66
C ASP A 11 -1.75 -8.48 -5.14
N LEU A 12 -2.35 -8.42 -3.95
CA LEU A 12 -3.07 -9.55 -3.39
C LEU A 12 -4.40 -9.78 -4.14
N CYS A 13 -4.58 -10.98 -4.64
CA CYS A 13 -5.79 -11.44 -5.34
C CYS A 13 -5.93 -12.97 -5.25
N PRO A 14 -7.10 -13.55 -5.56
CA PRO A 14 -7.30 -15.00 -5.47
C PRO A 14 -6.36 -15.86 -6.31
N THR A 15 -5.74 -15.29 -7.34
CA THR A 15 -4.86 -15.99 -8.29
C THR A 15 -3.37 -15.70 -8.09
N GLN A 16 -3.01 -15.08 -6.97
CA GLN A 16 -1.61 -14.79 -6.62
C GLN A 16 -0.79 -16.06 -6.38
N ASP A 17 0.55 -15.93 -6.37
CA ASP A 17 1.45 -17.02 -5.95
C ASP A 17 1.18 -17.40 -4.49
N ARG A 18 0.50 -18.54 -4.30
CA ARG A 18 0.08 -19.01 -2.99
C ARG A 18 1.25 -19.40 -2.09
N VAL A 19 2.30 -19.95 -2.65
CA VAL A 19 3.46 -20.41 -1.87
C VAL A 19 4.21 -19.23 -1.30
N LEU A 20 4.51 -18.23 -2.13
CA LEU A 20 5.25 -17.05 -1.68
C LEU A 20 4.40 -16.16 -0.77
N TRP A 21 3.09 -16.05 -1.03
CA TRP A 21 2.17 -15.35 -0.13
C TRP A 21 2.11 -16.03 1.24
N ASN A 22 1.86 -17.33 1.30
CA ASN A 22 1.78 -18.05 2.58
C ASN A 22 3.07 -17.91 3.38
N ARG A 23 4.21 -18.02 2.75
CA ARG A 23 5.51 -17.85 3.39
C ARG A 23 5.67 -16.47 4.02
N LEU A 24 5.29 -15.40 3.30
CA LEU A 24 5.37 -14.04 3.82
C LEU A 24 4.38 -13.82 4.97
N LYS A 25 3.15 -14.32 4.81
CA LYS A 25 2.11 -14.29 5.83
C LYS A 25 2.55 -14.97 7.13
N GLU A 26 3.07 -16.19 7.04
CA GLU A 26 3.56 -16.95 8.19
C GLU A 26 4.72 -16.23 8.89
N LEU A 27 5.64 -15.64 8.13
CA LEU A 27 6.70 -14.80 8.68
C LEU A 27 6.13 -13.66 9.51
N PHE A 28 5.18 -12.89 8.97
CA PHE A 28 4.57 -11.78 9.68
C PHE A 28 3.78 -12.22 10.91
N LEU A 29 3.02 -13.31 10.80
CA LEU A 29 2.30 -13.90 11.95
C LEU A 29 3.27 -14.31 13.06
N SER A 30 4.37 -15.01 12.72
CA SER A 30 5.37 -15.47 13.69
C SER A 30 6.09 -14.31 14.42
N LEU A 31 6.13 -13.14 13.82
CA LEU A 31 6.76 -11.93 14.36
C LEU A 31 5.74 -10.92 14.91
N ASP A 32 4.46 -11.26 14.91
CA ASP A 32 3.34 -10.37 15.27
C ASP A 32 3.41 -9.01 14.54
N VAL A 33 3.79 -9.01 13.26
CA VAL A 33 3.77 -7.84 12.37
C VAL A 33 2.46 -7.84 11.60
N LYS A 34 1.74 -6.72 11.59
CA LYS A 34 0.43 -6.57 10.96
C LYS A 34 0.52 -5.61 9.77
N PRO A 35 0.80 -6.11 8.55
CA PRO A 35 0.91 -5.27 7.37
C PRO A 35 -0.43 -4.74 6.89
N ILE A 36 -0.38 -3.75 6.00
CA ILE A 36 -1.49 -3.40 5.13
C ILE A 36 -1.53 -4.42 3.99
N LEU A 37 -2.67 -5.04 3.78
CA LEU A 37 -2.95 -5.91 2.65
C LEU A 37 -3.61 -5.12 1.53
N SER A 38 -2.91 -4.97 0.42
CA SER A 38 -3.36 -4.20 -0.74
C SER A 38 -4.05 -5.16 -1.71
N VAL A 39 -5.37 -5.21 -1.66
CA VAL A 39 -6.20 -6.23 -2.32
C VAL A 39 -6.80 -5.67 -3.61
N ILE A 40 -6.64 -6.41 -4.71
CA ILE A 40 -7.26 -6.13 -6.01
C ILE A 40 -8.66 -6.76 -6.02
N PRO A 41 -9.74 -5.95 -6.12
CA PRO A 41 -11.11 -6.47 -5.98
C PRO A 41 -11.53 -7.45 -7.09
N ASP A 42 -11.17 -7.17 -8.35
CA ASP A 42 -11.49 -7.99 -9.54
C ASP A 42 -10.25 -8.10 -10.43
N CYS A 43 -9.24 -8.85 -9.99
CA CYS A 43 -7.97 -8.94 -10.71
C CYS A 43 -8.15 -9.46 -12.13
N ARG A 44 -7.75 -8.65 -13.12
CA ARG A 44 -7.78 -8.98 -14.56
C ARG A 44 -6.39 -8.87 -15.19
N ASP A 45 -5.35 -8.59 -14.39
CA ASP A 45 -3.98 -8.54 -14.85
C ASP A 45 -3.46 -9.98 -15.09
N PRO A 46 -3.16 -10.37 -16.34
CA PRO A 46 -2.69 -11.72 -16.63
C PRO A 46 -1.33 -12.04 -15.97
N HIS A 47 -0.55 -11.03 -15.59
CA HIS A 47 0.71 -11.23 -14.88
C HIS A 47 0.54 -11.61 -13.40
N LEU A 48 -0.68 -11.50 -12.87
CA LEU A 48 -1.04 -11.89 -11.50
C LEU A 48 -1.89 -13.17 -11.44
N HIS A 49 -2.15 -13.79 -12.57
CA HIS A 49 -2.78 -15.10 -12.64
C HIS A 49 -1.70 -16.20 -12.56
N LEU A 50 -1.12 -16.35 -11.37
CA LEU A 50 0.02 -17.24 -11.13
C LEU A 50 -0.43 -18.62 -10.67
N ASP A 51 -1.53 -18.71 -9.92
CA ASP A 51 -2.13 -19.94 -9.44
C ASP A 51 -3.61 -20.04 -9.81
N ALA A 52 -4.21 -21.22 -9.62
CA ALA A 52 -5.65 -21.39 -9.68
C ALA A 52 -6.33 -20.53 -8.58
N PRO A 53 -7.53 -19.97 -8.84
CA PRO A 53 -8.21 -19.14 -7.86
C PRO A 53 -8.40 -19.86 -6.53
N GLN A 54 -7.93 -19.25 -5.44
CA GLN A 54 -8.05 -19.77 -4.08
C GLN A 54 -9.48 -19.55 -3.58
N GLN A 55 -10.18 -20.62 -3.25
CA GLN A 55 -11.58 -20.55 -2.80
C GLN A 55 -11.71 -19.91 -1.41
N ASP A 56 -10.71 -20.09 -0.56
CA ASP A 56 -10.64 -19.62 0.82
C ASP A 56 -9.99 -18.21 0.96
N PHE A 57 -9.66 -17.55 -0.16
CA PHE A 57 -8.96 -16.25 -0.15
C PHE A 57 -9.67 -15.18 0.70
N TRP A 58 -10.98 -15.02 0.51
CA TRP A 58 -11.74 -14.00 1.23
C TRP A 58 -11.92 -14.35 2.71
N GLU A 59 -12.10 -15.62 3.04
CA GLU A 59 -12.18 -16.11 4.42
C GLU A 59 -10.85 -15.89 5.15
N GLU A 60 -9.73 -16.15 4.46
CA GLU A 60 -8.40 -15.87 4.99
C GLU A 60 -8.22 -14.38 5.29
N LEU A 61 -8.63 -13.49 4.38
CA LEU A 61 -8.57 -12.04 4.62
C LEU A 61 -9.42 -11.63 5.83
N HIS A 62 -10.61 -12.19 6.00
CA HIS A 62 -11.44 -11.94 7.18
C HIS A 62 -10.73 -12.32 8.48
N ARG A 63 -10.12 -13.49 8.50
CA ARG A 63 -9.36 -13.96 9.67
C ARG A 63 -8.23 -12.98 9.99
N LEU A 64 -7.43 -12.58 8.99
CA LEU A 64 -6.33 -11.65 9.19
C LEU A 64 -6.81 -10.27 9.69
N VAL A 65 -7.93 -9.78 9.17
CA VAL A 65 -8.57 -8.54 9.67
C VAL A 65 -8.97 -8.68 11.14
N SER A 66 -9.55 -9.82 11.54
CA SER A 66 -9.90 -10.06 12.94
C SER A 66 -8.68 -10.13 13.87
N GLU A 67 -7.52 -10.46 13.32
CA GLU A 67 -6.22 -10.43 14.00
C GLU A 67 -5.55 -9.04 13.99
N GLY A 68 -6.22 -8.03 13.41
CA GLY A 68 -5.79 -6.62 13.39
C GLY A 68 -4.98 -6.20 12.16
N TRP A 69 -4.95 -7.02 11.09
CA TRP A 69 -4.38 -6.61 9.81
C TRP A 69 -5.32 -5.63 9.11
N SER A 70 -4.78 -4.73 8.31
CA SER A 70 -5.56 -3.72 7.59
C SER A 70 -5.66 -4.07 6.12
N ILE A 71 -6.81 -3.78 5.49
CA ILE A 71 -6.99 -3.94 4.04
C ILE A 71 -7.09 -2.58 3.37
N GLY A 72 -6.39 -2.41 2.25
CA GLY A 72 -6.55 -1.31 1.32
C GLY A 72 -7.06 -1.80 -0.04
N GLN A 73 -7.97 -1.04 -0.66
CA GLN A 73 -8.40 -1.30 -2.03
C GLN A 73 -7.26 -0.96 -3.00
N HIS A 74 -6.74 -1.96 -3.73
CA HIS A 74 -5.68 -1.79 -4.72
C HIS A 74 -6.26 -1.62 -6.12
N GLY A 75 -6.62 -0.38 -6.46
CA GLY A 75 -7.30 -0.09 -7.71
C GLY A 75 -8.65 -0.81 -7.83
N PHE A 76 -8.90 -1.39 -9.00
CA PHE A 76 -10.10 -2.18 -9.29
C PHE A 76 -9.74 -3.51 -9.97
N GLN A 77 -9.13 -3.47 -11.16
CA GLN A 77 -8.81 -4.66 -11.95
C GLN A 77 -7.30 -4.85 -12.19
N HIS A 78 -6.50 -3.89 -11.77
CA HIS A 78 -5.05 -3.84 -12.03
C HIS A 78 -4.69 -3.81 -13.51
N LEU A 79 -5.61 -3.30 -14.35
CA LEU A 79 -5.39 -3.14 -15.79
C LEU A 79 -4.90 -1.73 -16.13
N TYR A 80 -3.73 -1.65 -16.71
CA TYR A 80 -3.13 -0.38 -17.11
C TYR A 80 -3.65 0.05 -18.49
N LEU A 81 -4.49 1.09 -18.50
CA LEU A 81 -5.21 1.55 -19.68
C LEU A 81 -4.45 2.59 -20.50
N ASN A 82 -3.43 3.21 -19.93
CA ASN A 82 -2.65 4.25 -20.57
C ASN A 82 -1.26 4.41 -19.95
N LYS A 83 -0.43 5.29 -20.55
CA LYS A 83 0.95 5.58 -20.11
C LYS A 83 1.07 6.80 -19.19
N ASN A 84 -0.01 7.22 -18.54
CA ASN A 84 0.03 8.36 -17.63
C ASN A 84 0.73 7.96 -16.30
N ALA A 85 1.79 8.68 -15.96
CA ALA A 85 2.54 8.44 -14.72
C ALA A 85 1.91 9.11 -13.48
N GLY A 86 0.78 9.82 -13.64
CA GLY A 86 0.07 10.49 -12.57
C GLY A 86 0.86 11.60 -11.89
N LEU A 87 0.44 11.96 -10.67
CA LEU A 87 1.03 13.07 -9.90
C LEU A 87 2.43 12.77 -9.37
N LEU A 88 2.78 11.50 -9.17
CA LEU A 88 4.08 11.12 -8.61
C LEU A 88 5.15 10.90 -9.66
N GLY A 89 4.77 10.64 -10.91
CA GLY A 89 5.70 10.46 -12.01
C GLY A 89 6.62 9.23 -11.87
N ILE A 90 6.22 8.21 -11.09
CA ILE A 90 7.08 7.06 -10.76
C ILE A 90 7.08 6.03 -11.89
N THR A 91 5.90 5.65 -12.37
CA THR A 91 5.73 4.59 -13.35
C THR A 91 4.83 5.07 -14.48
N PRO A 92 5.26 5.01 -15.76
CA PRO A 92 4.48 5.52 -16.88
C PRO A 92 3.42 4.49 -17.33
N ARG A 93 2.52 4.14 -16.43
CA ARG A 93 1.35 3.29 -16.68
C ARG A 93 0.30 3.55 -15.62
N SER A 94 -0.98 3.53 -15.97
CA SER A 94 -2.05 3.81 -15.04
C SER A 94 -3.32 3.03 -15.31
N GLU A 95 -3.95 2.62 -14.24
CA GLU A 95 -5.33 2.15 -14.23
C GLU A 95 -6.32 3.32 -14.06
N PHE A 96 -5.90 4.41 -13.42
CA PHE A 96 -6.76 5.54 -13.03
C PHE A 96 -6.38 6.85 -13.70
N ALA A 97 -5.13 7.31 -13.52
CA ALA A 97 -4.72 8.62 -14.01
C ALA A 97 -4.95 8.77 -15.53
N GLY A 98 -5.48 9.92 -15.93
CA GLY A 98 -5.82 10.21 -17.33
C GLY A 98 -7.24 9.79 -17.74
N LEU A 99 -8.00 9.13 -16.89
CA LEU A 99 -9.41 8.86 -17.11
C LEU A 99 -10.28 10.04 -16.64
N SER A 100 -11.52 10.10 -17.12
CA SER A 100 -12.51 11.05 -16.62
C SER A 100 -12.81 10.79 -15.13
N PHE A 101 -13.29 11.81 -14.44
CA PHE A 101 -13.70 11.69 -13.04
C PHE A 101 -14.74 10.57 -12.84
N GLU A 102 -15.77 10.52 -13.71
CA GLU A 102 -16.83 9.51 -13.61
C GLU A 102 -16.29 8.10 -13.80
N ALA A 103 -15.45 7.87 -14.81
CA ALA A 103 -14.85 6.56 -15.04
C ALA A 103 -13.98 6.09 -13.85
N GLN A 104 -13.25 7.00 -13.21
CA GLN A 104 -12.46 6.69 -12.02
C GLN A 104 -13.37 6.38 -10.82
N LYS A 105 -14.43 7.18 -10.63
CA LYS A 105 -15.42 6.98 -9.57
C LYS A 105 -16.12 5.62 -9.71
N ASP A 106 -16.55 5.27 -10.92
CA ASP A 106 -17.21 3.99 -11.19
C ASP A 106 -16.30 2.79 -10.85
N LYS A 107 -15.01 2.85 -11.22
CA LYS A 107 -14.03 1.84 -10.85
C LYS A 107 -13.87 1.72 -9.33
N LEU A 108 -13.78 2.83 -8.62
CA LEU A 108 -13.65 2.84 -7.15
C LEU A 108 -14.88 2.23 -6.48
N LEU A 109 -16.07 2.59 -6.91
CA LEU A 109 -17.33 2.05 -6.38
C LEU A 109 -17.50 0.58 -6.71
N ALA A 110 -17.14 0.15 -7.93
CA ALA A 110 -17.20 -1.25 -8.33
C ALA A 110 -16.28 -2.10 -7.45
N GLY A 111 -15.02 -1.66 -7.25
CA GLY A 111 -14.08 -2.33 -6.36
C GLY A 111 -14.57 -2.39 -4.92
N LYS A 112 -15.07 -1.27 -4.41
CA LYS A 112 -15.61 -1.18 -3.05
C LYS A 112 -16.80 -2.14 -2.85
N LYS A 113 -17.73 -2.18 -3.81
CA LYS A 113 -18.89 -3.10 -3.79
C LYS A 113 -18.47 -4.57 -3.73
N ILE A 114 -17.39 -4.96 -4.43
CA ILE A 114 -16.89 -6.33 -4.38
C ILE A 114 -16.33 -6.63 -2.99
N LEU A 115 -15.48 -5.77 -2.45
CA LEU A 115 -14.93 -5.94 -1.10
C LEU A 115 -16.03 -6.00 -0.04
N GLU A 116 -16.99 -5.09 -0.10
CA GLU A 116 -18.16 -5.07 0.80
C GLU A 116 -19.05 -6.33 0.64
N GLY A 117 -19.21 -6.83 -0.59
CA GLY A 117 -19.89 -8.09 -0.87
C GLY A 117 -19.24 -9.31 -0.21
N HIS A 118 -17.94 -9.23 0.04
CA HIS A 118 -17.19 -10.19 0.84
C HIS A 118 -17.06 -9.76 2.32
N GLY A 119 -17.83 -8.77 2.78
CA GLY A 119 -17.82 -8.29 4.16
C GLY A 119 -16.57 -7.49 4.55
N ILE A 120 -15.75 -7.06 3.60
CA ILE A 120 -14.54 -6.28 3.85
C ILE A 120 -14.85 -4.80 3.64
N PHE A 121 -14.72 -4.02 4.71
CA PHE A 121 -14.95 -2.58 4.70
C PHE A 121 -13.63 -1.85 4.86
N THR A 122 -13.30 -0.98 3.89
CA THR A 122 -12.08 -0.17 3.94
C THR A 122 -12.31 1.25 3.46
N ASP A 123 -11.60 2.19 4.07
CA ASP A 123 -11.50 3.58 3.64
C ASP A 123 -10.09 3.92 3.13
N LEU A 124 -9.22 2.90 3.00
CA LEU A 124 -7.86 3.03 2.51
C LEU A 124 -7.78 2.65 1.03
N PHE A 125 -7.19 3.52 0.23
CA PHE A 125 -6.86 3.25 -1.17
C PHE A 125 -5.36 3.12 -1.37
N VAL A 126 -4.97 2.21 -2.26
CA VAL A 126 -3.59 2.02 -2.71
C VAL A 126 -3.58 2.10 -4.23
N ALA A 127 -2.82 3.03 -4.79
CA ALA A 127 -2.81 3.25 -6.23
C ALA A 127 -1.95 2.21 -6.97
N PRO A 128 -2.51 1.43 -7.94
CA PRO A 128 -1.71 0.59 -8.81
C PRO A 128 -0.63 1.40 -9.54
N ALA A 129 0.58 0.85 -9.60
CA ALA A 129 1.76 1.50 -10.19
C ALA A 129 2.09 2.90 -9.64
N HIS A 130 1.59 3.28 -8.46
CA HIS A 130 1.74 4.63 -7.87
C HIS A 130 1.17 5.73 -8.78
N SER A 131 0.24 5.40 -9.67
CA SER A 131 -0.26 6.32 -10.69
C SER A 131 -1.71 6.71 -10.42
N PHE A 132 -1.90 7.97 -10.06
CA PHE A 132 -3.18 8.61 -9.80
C PHE A 132 -3.07 10.12 -10.12
N ASP A 133 -4.20 10.77 -10.37
CA ASP A 133 -4.26 12.19 -10.70
C ASP A 133 -5.25 12.96 -9.82
N ARG A 134 -5.52 14.23 -10.16
CA ARG A 134 -6.45 15.05 -9.38
C ARG A 134 -7.89 14.52 -9.43
N ASN A 135 -8.29 13.91 -10.54
CA ASN A 135 -9.61 13.29 -10.64
C ASN A 135 -9.68 12.07 -9.71
N THR A 136 -8.60 11.28 -9.60
CA THR A 136 -8.52 10.17 -8.65
C THR A 136 -8.73 10.66 -7.22
N LEU A 137 -8.03 11.72 -6.79
CA LEU A 137 -8.16 12.25 -5.43
C LEU A 137 -9.59 12.73 -5.13
N LYS A 138 -10.23 13.42 -6.09
CA LYS A 138 -11.62 13.85 -5.98
C LYS A 138 -12.59 12.65 -5.93
N ALA A 139 -12.35 11.64 -6.76
CA ALA A 139 -13.18 10.44 -6.80
C ALA A 139 -13.07 9.64 -5.49
N LEU A 140 -11.85 9.50 -4.93
CA LEU A 140 -11.61 8.85 -3.64
C LEU A 140 -12.44 9.49 -2.53
N THR A 141 -12.36 10.81 -2.36
CA THR A 141 -13.14 11.51 -1.33
C THR A 141 -14.65 11.41 -1.57
N ASN A 142 -15.09 11.45 -2.82
CA ASN A 142 -16.50 11.30 -3.19
C ASN A 142 -17.02 9.88 -2.91
N CYS A 143 -16.18 8.85 -3.04
CA CYS A 143 -16.50 7.45 -2.73
C CYS A 143 -16.31 7.10 -1.24
N GLY A 144 -15.99 8.07 -0.39
CA GLY A 144 -15.86 7.88 1.06
C GLY A 144 -14.53 7.30 1.52
N PHE A 145 -13.49 7.28 0.67
CA PHE A 145 -12.14 6.99 1.12
C PHE A 145 -11.60 8.14 1.94
N LYS A 146 -10.84 7.82 2.97
CA LYS A 146 -10.24 8.79 3.90
C LYS A 146 -8.72 8.72 3.92
N ARG A 147 -8.15 7.61 3.46
CA ARG A 147 -6.72 7.31 3.53
C ARG A 147 -6.19 6.91 2.15
N LEU A 148 -4.96 7.36 1.85
CA LEU A 148 -4.22 6.99 0.63
C LEU A 148 -2.83 6.52 1.07
N SER A 149 -2.52 5.23 0.88
CA SER A 149 -1.18 4.71 1.12
C SER A 149 -0.33 4.87 -0.13
N ASP A 150 0.18 6.07 -0.28
CA ASP A 150 1.10 6.46 -1.37
C ASP A 150 1.67 7.86 -1.10
N GLY A 151 2.57 8.32 -1.96
CA GLY A 151 3.15 9.65 -1.88
C GLY A 151 4.59 9.68 -1.41
N LEU A 152 5.28 10.74 -1.82
CA LEU A 152 6.70 10.97 -1.55
C LEU A 152 6.86 11.99 -0.41
N ALA A 153 6.84 11.52 0.84
CA ALA A 153 7.07 12.33 2.02
C ALA A 153 7.72 11.50 3.13
N LEU A 154 8.34 12.16 4.11
CA LEU A 154 8.95 11.48 5.27
C LEU A 154 7.92 11.17 6.36
N TYR A 155 6.80 11.84 6.35
CA TYR A 155 5.75 11.73 7.37
C TYR A 155 4.37 11.73 6.72
N PRO A 156 3.34 11.18 7.35
CA PRO A 156 1.96 11.34 6.91
C PRO A 156 1.57 12.82 6.81
N PHE A 157 0.63 13.15 5.95
CA PHE A 157 0.13 14.50 5.77
C PHE A 157 -1.30 14.51 5.25
N TRP A 158 -2.01 15.59 5.52
CA TRP A 158 -3.35 15.83 4.98
C TRP A 158 -3.28 16.61 3.68
N LYS A 159 -3.94 16.11 2.66
CA LYS A 159 -4.13 16.82 1.39
C LYS A 159 -5.38 16.32 0.68
N GLU A 160 -6.18 17.22 0.09
CA GLU A 160 -7.44 16.91 -0.62
C GLU A 160 -8.40 16.04 0.24
N ASN A 161 -8.54 16.38 1.54
CA ASN A 161 -9.34 15.66 2.52
C ASN A 161 -8.97 14.17 2.71
N LEU A 162 -7.77 13.77 2.31
CA LEU A 162 -7.21 12.45 2.50
C LEU A 162 -6.01 12.52 3.44
N LEU A 163 -5.90 11.57 4.36
CA LEU A 163 -4.66 11.28 5.08
C LEU A 163 -3.75 10.45 4.18
N TRP A 164 -2.65 11.05 3.77
CA TRP A 164 -1.62 10.37 2.98
C TRP A 164 -0.65 9.68 3.91
N ILE A 165 -0.43 8.39 3.65
CA ILE A 165 0.54 7.54 4.34
C ILE A 165 1.64 7.25 3.32
N PRO A 166 2.79 7.96 3.42
CA PRO A 166 3.81 7.91 2.38
C PRO A 166 4.39 6.52 2.17
N GLN A 167 4.69 6.19 0.92
CA GLN A 167 5.43 4.99 0.55
C GLN A 167 6.70 5.39 -0.19
N LEU A 168 7.85 5.12 0.41
CA LEU A 168 9.17 5.44 -0.15
C LEU A 168 10.06 4.22 -0.35
N LEU A 169 9.73 3.09 0.28
CA LEU A 169 10.61 1.93 0.35
C LEU A 169 9.98 0.73 -0.38
N TRP A 170 10.75 0.09 -1.24
CA TRP A 170 10.41 -1.16 -1.94
C TRP A 170 11.17 -2.36 -1.37
N GLY A 171 11.64 -2.23 -0.15
CA GLY A 171 12.35 -3.24 0.62
C GLY A 171 12.81 -2.67 1.94
N PRO A 172 13.23 -3.51 2.88
CA PRO A 172 13.64 -3.09 4.21
C PRO A 172 14.95 -2.31 4.16
N VAL A 173 14.89 -1.04 4.56
CA VAL A 173 16.02 -0.11 4.68
C VAL A 173 15.85 0.72 5.94
N GLU A 174 16.92 0.84 6.73
CA GLU A 174 16.91 1.72 7.91
C GLU A 174 16.98 3.18 7.49
N MET A 175 16.05 3.97 8.07
CA MET A 175 15.93 5.40 7.82
C MET A 175 16.27 6.17 9.10
N PRO A 176 16.84 7.39 8.98
CA PRO A 176 17.23 8.17 10.15
C PRO A 176 16.03 8.74 10.93
N CYS A 177 14.91 9.01 10.23
CA CYS A 177 13.69 9.59 10.82
C CYS A 177 12.51 9.38 9.89
N GLY A 178 11.30 9.57 10.37
CA GLY A 178 10.08 9.52 9.56
C GLY A 178 9.17 8.34 9.88
N LEU A 179 8.09 8.23 9.11
CA LEU A 179 7.22 7.05 9.09
C LEU A 179 7.17 6.55 7.65
N HIS A 180 7.66 5.34 7.43
CA HIS A 180 7.93 4.79 6.11
C HIS A 180 7.15 3.51 5.85
N THR A 181 6.39 3.48 4.78
CA THR A 181 5.79 2.25 4.28
C THR A 181 6.79 1.49 3.41
N ILE A 182 7.03 0.24 3.77
CA ILE A 182 7.82 -0.74 3.01
C ILE A 182 6.85 -1.57 2.19
N CYS A 183 6.86 -1.38 0.88
CA CYS A 183 6.01 -2.10 -0.06
C CYS A 183 6.69 -3.40 -0.51
N LEU A 184 6.00 -4.51 -0.40
CA LEU A 184 6.45 -5.84 -0.81
C LEU A 184 5.48 -6.44 -1.82
N HIS A 185 6.04 -7.16 -2.79
CA HIS A 185 5.30 -7.93 -3.78
C HIS A 185 5.77 -9.38 -3.69
N PRO A 186 5.04 -10.28 -3.01
CA PRO A 186 5.51 -11.65 -2.72
C PRO A 186 6.01 -12.39 -3.96
N GLN A 187 5.30 -12.27 -5.08
CA GLN A 187 5.60 -12.92 -6.35
C GLN A 187 6.97 -12.54 -6.96
N PHE A 188 7.60 -11.46 -6.48
CA PHE A 188 8.92 -11.03 -6.94
C PHE A 188 10.00 -11.15 -5.87
N MET A 189 9.68 -11.73 -4.70
CA MET A 189 10.64 -11.83 -3.60
C MET A 189 11.56 -13.03 -3.77
N SER A 190 12.86 -12.76 -3.79
CA SER A 190 13.88 -13.79 -3.70
C SER A 190 14.07 -14.28 -2.26
N GLU A 191 14.76 -15.42 -2.08
CA GLU A 191 15.15 -15.93 -0.77
C GLU A 191 15.89 -14.87 0.07
N GLU A 192 16.81 -14.15 -0.56
CA GLU A 192 17.55 -13.07 0.10
C GLU A 192 16.62 -11.94 0.58
N CYS A 193 15.57 -11.63 -0.20
CA CYS A 193 14.57 -10.64 0.17
C CYS A 193 13.77 -11.08 1.40
N PHE A 194 13.32 -12.33 1.46
CA PHE A 194 12.66 -12.89 2.64
C PHE A 194 13.54 -12.81 3.89
N GLN A 195 14.80 -13.22 3.78
CA GLN A 195 15.75 -13.15 4.89
C GLN A 195 16.02 -11.71 5.36
N LYS A 196 16.06 -10.75 4.43
CA LYS A 196 16.20 -9.32 4.77
C LYS A 196 14.96 -8.80 5.50
N VAL A 197 13.75 -9.17 5.04
CA VAL A 197 12.50 -8.79 5.72
C VAL A 197 12.48 -9.37 7.13
N GLU A 198 12.77 -10.66 7.30
CA GLU A 198 12.80 -11.31 8.60
C GLU A 198 13.79 -10.63 9.56
N ARG A 199 15.03 -10.43 9.11
CA ARG A 199 16.08 -9.76 9.91
C ARG A 199 15.66 -8.36 10.31
N PHE A 200 15.10 -7.60 9.38
CA PHE A 200 14.65 -6.24 9.63
C PHE A 200 13.49 -6.23 10.65
N CYS A 201 12.51 -7.11 10.51
CA CYS A 201 11.40 -7.21 11.45
C CYS A 201 11.91 -7.52 12.87
N ARG A 202 12.85 -8.45 13.01
CA ARG A 202 13.43 -8.78 14.32
C ARG A 202 14.22 -7.61 14.93
N GLN A 203 15.01 -6.91 14.13
CA GLN A 203 15.85 -5.79 14.58
C GLN A 203 15.03 -4.52 14.90
N GLN A 204 13.98 -4.25 14.13
CA GLN A 204 13.18 -3.02 14.24
C GLN A 204 11.81 -3.26 14.90
N ARG A 205 11.60 -4.40 15.58
CA ARG A 205 10.29 -4.82 16.10
C ARG A 205 9.51 -3.71 16.82
N ASN A 206 10.18 -2.97 17.70
CA ASN A 206 9.58 -1.88 18.49
C ASN A 206 9.31 -0.59 17.69
N ARG A 207 9.64 -0.57 16.40
CA ARG A 207 9.45 0.56 15.49
C ARG A 207 8.54 0.22 14.31
N ILE A 208 8.03 -1.01 14.27
CA ILE A 208 7.07 -1.44 13.25
C ILE A 208 5.67 -1.22 13.80
N PHE A 209 4.90 -0.42 13.10
CA PHE A 209 3.51 -0.09 13.41
C PHE A 209 2.57 -0.85 12.47
N ASP A 210 1.39 -1.16 12.95
CA ASP A 210 0.24 -1.40 12.07
C ASP A 210 -0.34 -0.06 11.60
N LEU A 211 -1.35 -0.10 10.74
CA LEU A 211 -1.96 1.11 10.17
C LEU A 211 -2.57 2.02 11.23
N GLU A 212 -3.30 1.45 12.18
CA GLU A 212 -4.03 2.23 13.18
C GLU A 212 -3.06 2.84 14.21
N MET A 213 -2.03 2.10 14.60
CA MET A 213 -0.92 2.64 15.41
C MET A 213 -0.23 3.81 14.70
N ALA A 214 0.03 3.68 13.40
CA ALA A 214 0.67 4.75 12.62
C ALA A 214 -0.21 5.99 12.51
N CYS A 215 -1.51 5.82 12.27
CA CYS A 215 -2.47 6.90 12.21
C CYS A 215 -2.61 7.60 13.58
N SER A 216 -2.77 6.83 14.66
CA SER A 216 -2.89 7.35 16.02
C SER A 216 -1.63 8.11 16.43
N TRP A 217 -0.46 7.50 16.24
CA TRP A 217 0.82 8.16 16.51
C TRP A 217 0.95 9.50 15.77
N TRP A 218 0.51 9.56 14.49
CA TRP A 218 0.55 10.80 13.71
C TRP A 218 -0.44 11.84 14.23
N MET A 219 -1.64 11.44 14.62
CA MET A 219 -2.65 12.35 15.14
C MET A 219 -2.28 12.96 16.50
N GLU A 220 -1.51 12.25 17.31
CA GLU A 220 -1.00 12.72 18.60
C GLU A 220 0.13 13.76 18.47
N GLN A 221 0.75 13.88 17.29
CA GLN A 221 1.78 14.90 17.10
C GLN A 221 1.18 16.31 17.22
N ARG A 222 1.89 17.21 17.95
CA ARG A 222 1.46 18.60 18.08
C ARG A 222 1.27 19.26 16.72
N GLY A 223 0.24 20.10 16.57
CA GLY A 223 -0.16 20.68 15.28
C GLY A 223 0.97 21.36 14.51
N TRP A 224 1.83 22.13 15.18
CA TRP A 224 2.99 22.75 14.56
C TRP A 224 4.02 21.75 14.02
N LYS A 225 4.20 20.60 14.70
CA LYS A 225 5.07 19.53 14.19
C LYS A 225 4.48 18.91 12.92
N ARG A 226 3.16 18.67 12.89
CA ARG A 226 2.48 18.17 11.70
C ARG A 226 2.63 19.11 10.49
N MET A 227 2.54 20.43 10.74
CA MET A 227 2.80 21.43 9.68
C MET A 227 4.25 21.39 9.19
N LEU A 228 5.22 21.37 10.11
CA LEU A 228 6.65 21.30 9.76
C LEU A 228 6.98 20.01 9.00
N TYR A 229 6.52 18.86 9.48
CA TYR A 229 6.81 17.57 8.87
C TYR A 229 6.08 17.37 7.54
N GLY A 230 4.86 17.89 7.38
CA GLY A 230 4.13 17.88 6.11
C GLY A 230 4.81 18.74 5.03
N ALA A 231 5.61 19.73 5.44
CA ALA A 231 6.42 20.54 4.53
C ALA A 231 7.76 19.87 4.17
N LEU A 232 8.26 18.92 4.98
CA LEU A 232 9.48 18.16 4.72
C LEU A 232 9.21 17.10 3.62
N ARG A 233 9.07 17.56 2.39
CA ARG A 233 9.11 16.68 1.23
C ARG A 233 10.57 16.42 0.91
N PRO A 234 10.99 15.15 0.68
CA PRO A 234 12.31 14.93 0.14
C PRO A 234 12.39 15.72 -1.16
N PRO A 235 13.50 16.45 -1.41
CA PRO A 235 13.70 17.05 -2.71
C PRO A 235 13.54 15.91 -3.74
N PHE A 236 12.86 16.18 -4.85
CA PHE A 236 12.65 15.25 -5.95
C PHE A 236 14.02 14.79 -6.49
N SER A 237 14.67 13.88 -5.78
CA SER A 237 15.98 13.36 -6.11
C SER A 237 16.15 11.94 -5.55
N PRO A 238 17.10 11.25 -5.96
CA PRO A 238 17.20 9.88 -6.44
C PRO A 238 17.02 8.79 -5.40
N LEU A 239 16.37 8.99 -4.25
CA LEU A 239 16.09 7.93 -3.28
C LEU A 239 15.30 6.76 -3.91
N TRP A 240 14.44 7.04 -4.90
CA TRP A 240 13.79 5.98 -5.67
C TRP A 240 14.78 5.24 -6.60
N ARG A 241 15.91 5.84 -6.99
CA ARG A 241 16.96 5.18 -7.77
C ARG A 241 17.78 4.21 -6.92
N LEU A 242 17.92 4.46 -5.61
CA LEU A 242 18.67 3.58 -4.70
C LEU A 242 17.95 2.24 -4.47
N ASN A 243 16.64 2.19 -4.63
CA ASN A 243 15.83 0.98 -4.46
C ASN A 243 15.60 0.15 -5.74
N ARG A 244 16.30 0.44 -6.84
CA ARG A 244 16.27 -0.41 -8.04
C ARG A 244 16.79 -1.84 -7.83
N TRP A 245 17.45 -2.09 -6.71
CA TRP A 245 18.04 -3.39 -6.35
C TRP A 245 17.02 -4.44 -5.89
N ALA A 246 15.80 -4.08 -5.57
CA ALA A 246 14.73 -5.00 -5.20
C ALA A 246 13.93 -5.54 -6.41
N ARG A 247 14.33 -5.22 -7.63
CA ARG A 247 13.68 -5.66 -8.88
C ARG A 247 14.60 -6.53 -9.77
N ARG A 248 15.64 -7.14 -9.20
CA ARG A 248 16.46 -8.15 -9.89
C ARG A 248 16.53 -9.41 -9.06
#